data_129a29ad4df9c18255e566287bdbbc4d
#
_entry.id   129a29ad4df9c18255e566287bdbbc4d
#
_cell.length_a   1.000
_cell.length_b   1.000
_cell.length_c   1.000
_cell.angle_alpha   90.00
_cell.angle_beta   90.00
_cell.angle_gamma   90.00
#
_symmetry.space_group_name_H-M   'P 1'
#
loop_
_entity.id
_entity.type
_entity.pdbx_description
1 polymer ?
#
loop_
_entity_poly.entity_id
_entity_poly.type
_entity_poly.pdbx_seq_one_letter_code
_entity_poly.pdbx_strand_id
1 'polypeptide(L)'
;MNEQKRQRSGTVVSVTGIVLNILLFGGKFAVGTLFGSVAIRADAINSLSDAGSQLISLISFRISAKPADREHPFGHARIEYIASMTVSFLILVIGVDLLKESIKKIVTPEPPERSWVAVFVLIGSMLVKLFMAFLNRTVGKKIDSPVMLATATDSLSDVLSTGAVLVSVLLPLLIPAFTFNIDAYMGVFVAVLILIAGWKLLMDAKNAILGGPPLLETVTHHLRNIHRLKI
;
A
#
# COMPACT_ATOMS: atom_id res chain seq x y z
N MET A 1 10.78 -12.84 -24.35
CA MET A 1 11.75 -12.00 -23.59
C MET A 1 12.60 -12.93 -22.74
N ASN A 2 13.94 -12.74 -22.69
CA ASN A 2 14.83 -13.62 -21.94
C ASN A 2 14.50 -13.52 -20.44
N GLU A 3 14.48 -14.63 -19.70
CA GLU A 3 14.05 -14.70 -18.28
C GLU A 3 14.80 -13.72 -17.37
N GLN A 4 16.10 -13.57 -17.60
CA GLN A 4 16.93 -12.57 -16.90
C GLN A 4 16.48 -11.12 -17.13
N LYS A 5 16.07 -10.77 -18.34
CA LYS A 5 15.53 -9.42 -18.66
C LYS A 5 14.18 -9.20 -18.00
N ARG A 6 13.33 -10.24 -17.93
CA ARG A 6 12.03 -10.21 -17.25
C ARG A 6 12.23 -9.92 -15.76
N GLN A 7 13.10 -10.68 -15.11
CA GLN A 7 13.39 -10.55 -13.68
C GLN A 7 14.01 -9.19 -13.33
N ARG A 8 14.97 -8.72 -14.14
CA ARG A 8 15.60 -7.40 -13.95
C ARG A 8 14.60 -6.26 -14.08
N SER A 9 13.72 -6.30 -15.09
CA SER A 9 12.69 -5.26 -15.28
C SER A 9 11.71 -5.23 -14.11
N GLY A 10 11.23 -6.37 -13.62
CA GLY A 10 10.38 -6.46 -12.45
C GLY A 10 11.04 -5.88 -11.19
N THR A 11 12.29 -6.27 -10.92
CA THR A 11 13.06 -5.78 -9.76
C THR A 11 13.25 -4.27 -9.81
N VAL A 12 13.64 -3.71 -10.96
CA VAL A 12 13.84 -2.26 -11.10
C VAL A 12 12.55 -1.49 -10.82
N VAL A 13 11.42 -1.93 -11.39
CA VAL A 13 10.12 -1.27 -11.17
C VAL A 13 9.69 -1.37 -9.70
N SER A 14 9.87 -2.53 -9.06
CA SER A 14 9.54 -2.70 -7.63
C SER A 14 10.40 -1.82 -6.73
N VAL A 15 11.71 -1.75 -6.96
CA VAL A 15 12.61 -0.85 -6.20
C VAL A 15 12.24 0.61 -6.42
N THR A 16 11.94 1.02 -7.65
CA THR A 16 11.46 2.37 -7.96
C THR A 16 10.17 2.67 -7.20
N GLY A 17 9.22 1.73 -7.17
CA GLY A 17 7.97 1.87 -6.43
C GLY A 17 8.19 2.06 -4.92
N ILE A 18 9.08 1.27 -4.32
CA ILE A 18 9.42 1.40 -2.89
C ILE A 18 10.00 2.78 -2.60
N VAL A 19 10.99 3.22 -3.38
CA VAL A 19 11.64 4.52 -3.19
C VAL A 19 10.62 5.66 -3.33
N LEU A 20 9.78 5.63 -4.36
CA LEU A 20 8.75 6.64 -4.57
C LEU A 20 7.73 6.65 -3.42
N ASN A 21 7.27 5.50 -2.93
CA ASN A 21 6.35 5.43 -1.80
C ASN A 21 6.97 5.95 -0.50
N ILE A 22 8.26 5.71 -0.25
CA ILE A 22 8.98 6.27 0.91
C ILE A 22 9.08 7.80 0.79
N LEU A 23 9.37 8.33 -0.41
CA LEU A 23 9.41 9.78 -0.64
C LEU A 23 8.03 10.42 -0.47
N LEU A 24 6.98 9.77 -0.98
CA LEU A 24 5.59 10.22 -0.79
C LEU A 24 5.19 10.20 0.68
N PHE A 25 5.53 9.13 1.41
CA PHE A 25 5.33 9.08 2.85
C PHE A 25 6.01 10.26 3.56
N GLY A 26 7.30 10.47 3.33
CA GLY A 26 8.06 11.55 3.97
C GLY A 26 7.48 12.93 3.69
N GLY A 27 7.17 13.24 2.43
CA GLY A 27 6.60 14.52 2.03
C GLY A 27 5.20 14.76 2.60
N LYS A 28 4.29 13.80 2.48
CA LYS A 28 2.93 13.89 3.04
C LYS A 28 2.94 13.94 4.57
N PHE A 29 3.76 13.10 5.22
CA PHE A 29 3.83 13.06 6.68
C PHE A 29 4.34 14.37 7.27
N ALA A 30 5.38 14.94 6.67
CA ALA A 30 5.91 16.24 7.07
C ALA A 30 4.84 17.33 6.94
N VAL A 31 4.18 17.43 5.78
CA VAL A 31 3.13 18.42 5.54
C VAL A 31 1.92 18.19 6.43
N GLY A 32 1.45 16.93 6.56
CA GLY A 32 0.32 16.60 7.44
C GLY A 32 0.58 16.93 8.91
N THR A 33 1.83 16.79 9.37
CA THR A 33 2.24 17.16 10.74
C THR A 33 2.37 18.65 10.90
N LEU A 34 2.99 19.36 9.96
CA LEU A 34 3.19 20.81 10.02
C LEU A 34 1.86 21.59 9.99
N PHE A 35 0.90 21.11 9.21
CA PHE A 35 -0.41 21.73 9.05
C PHE A 35 -1.53 21.01 9.83
N GLY A 36 -1.20 20.14 10.75
CA GLY A 36 -2.16 19.49 11.65
C GLY A 36 -3.23 18.64 10.93
N SER A 37 -3.07 18.26 9.65
CA SER A 37 -4.05 17.47 8.91
C SER A 37 -3.93 15.98 9.23
N VAL A 38 -4.97 15.41 9.83
CA VAL A 38 -5.03 13.97 10.12
C VAL A 38 -5.24 13.18 8.83
N ALA A 39 -6.03 13.70 7.89
CA ALA A 39 -6.27 13.05 6.61
C ALA A 39 -4.98 12.92 5.78
N ILE A 40 -4.14 13.97 5.73
CA ILE A 40 -2.86 13.91 5.01
C ILE A 40 -1.89 12.94 5.70
N ARG A 41 -1.85 12.91 7.05
CA ARG A 41 -1.02 11.94 7.77
C ARG A 41 -1.48 10.51 7.55
N ALA A 42 -2.79 10.26 7.55
CA ALA A 42 -3.34 8.96 7.23
C ALA A 42 -2.97 8.52 5.80
N ASP A 43 -3.11 9.42 4.81
CA ASP A 43 -2.71 9.15 3.43
C ASP A 43 -1.18 8.94 3.27
N ALA A 44 -0.36 9.58 4.11
CA ALA A 44 1.07 9.29 4.19
C ALA A 44 1.32 7.86 4.69
N ILE A 45 0.67 7.43 5.76
CA ILE A 45 0.80 6.07 6.29
C ILE A 45 0.35 5.02 5.26
N ASN A 46 -0.68 5.32 4.47
CA ASN A 46 -1.05 4.45 3.35
C ASN A 46 0.14 4.24 2.38
N SER A 47 0.84 5.31 2.01
CA SER A 47 2.05 5.22 1.15
C SER A 47 3.19 4.42 1.81
N LEU A 48 3.34 4.49 3.14
CA LEU A 48 4.29 3.67 3.89
C LEU A 48 3.90 2.18 3.89
N SER A 49 2.61 1.88 4.04
CA SER A 49 2.04 0.53 3.94
C SER A 49 2.35 -0.11 2.58
N ASP A 50 2.19 0.66 1.51
CA ASP A 50 2.49 0.22 0.14
C ASP A 50 3.99 -0.08 -0.03
N ALA A 51 4.86 0.79 0.51
CA ALA A 51 6.31 0.55 0.50
C ALA A 51 6.67 -0.72 1.26
N GLY A 52 6.06 -0.95 2.42
CA GLY A 52 6.25 -2.14 3.25
C GLY A 52 5.82 -3.42 2.52
N SER A 53 4.63 -3.42 1.93
CA SER A 53 4.10 -4.56 1.16
C SER A 53 4.97 -4.89 -0.06
N GLN A 54 5.42 -3.87 -0.79
CA GLN A 54 6.32 -4.04 -1.93
C GLN A 54 7.71 -4.54 -1.51
N LEU A 55 8.24 -4.05 -0.38
CA LEU A 55 9.52 -4.52 0.17
C LEU A 55 9.44 -5.99 0.57
N ILE A 56 8.37 -6.40 1.25
CA ILE A 56 8.12 -7.79 1.61
C ILE A 56 8.10 -8.64 0.35
N SER A 57 7.32 -8.26 -0.66
CA SER A 57 7.24 -8.98 -1.95
C SER A 57 8.61 -9.10 -2.63
N LEU A 58 9.44 -8.06 -2.60
CA LEU A 58 10.78 -8.07 -3.18
C LEU A 58 11.74 -9.00 -2.43
N ILE A 59 11.70 -8.98 -1.09
CA ILE A 59 12.52 -9.83 -0.22
C ILE A 59 12.12 -11.30 -0.40
N SER A 60 10.82 -11.58 -0.46
CA SER A 60 10.25 -12.90 -0.68
C SER A 60 10.77 -13.54 -1.94
N PHE A 61 10.77 -12.79 -3.02
CA PHE A 61 11.25 -13.26 -4.31
C PHE A 61 12.74 -13.67 -4.26
N ARG A 62 13.55 -12.96 -3.44
CA ARG A 62 14.97 -13.28 -3.27
C ARG A 62 15.22 -14.43 -2.30
N ILE A 63 14.45 -14.52 -1.22
CA ILE A 63 14.65 -15.55 -0.18
C ILE A 63 14.09 -16.90 -0.65
N SER A 64 12.96 -16.93 -1.33
CA SER A 64 12.39 -18.17 -1.90
C SER A 64 13.31 -18.84 -2.94
N ALA A 65 14.26 -18.11 -3.50
CA ALA A 65 15.28 -18.65 -4.40
C ALA A 65 16.45 -19.32 -3.68
N LYS A 66 16.58 -19.19 -2.34
CA LYS A 66 17.63 -19.85 -1.56
C LYS A 66 17.24 -21.31 -1.27
N PRO A 67 18.08 -22.29 -1.62
CA PRO A 67 17.83 -23.69 -1.25
C PRO A 67 17.85 -23.88 0.26
N ALA A 68 17.19 -24.93 0.73
CA ALA A 68 17.24 -25.36 2.12
C ALA A 68 18.68 -25.59 2.55
N ASP A 69 19.06 -25.16 3.74
CA ASP A 69 20.36 -25.39 4.36
C ASP A 69 20.22 -26.30 5.60
N ARG A 70 21.37 -26.62 6.24
CA ARG A 70 21.38 -27.53 7.40
C ARG A 70 20.67 -26.97 8.63
N GLU A 71 20.60 -25.65 8.75
CA GLU A 71 19.93 -24.95 9.87
C GLU A 71 18.43 -24.76 9.58
N HIS A 72 18.04 -24.69 8.29
CA HIS A 72 16.67 -24.49 7.84
C HIS A 72 16.27 -25.53 6.78
N PRO A 73 15.99 -26.79 7.21
CA PRO A 73 15.67 -27.91 6.30
C PRO A 73 14.40 -27.67 5.45
N PHE A 74 13.50 -26.80 5.94
CA PHE A 74 12.24 -26.44 5.26
C PHE A 74 12.34 -25.16 4.42
N GLY A 75 13.58 -24.62 4.26
CA GLY A 75 13.82 -23.38 3.52
C GLY A 75 13.48 -22.12 4.30
N HIS A 76 13.80 -20.96 3.73
CA HIS A 76 13.70 -19.64 4.37
C HIS A 76 12.38 -18.91 4.06
N ALA A 77 11.45 -19.52 3.32
CA ALA A 77 10.21 -18.87 2.88
C ALA A 77 9.31 -18.36 4.03
N ARG A 78 9.42 -18.97 5.22
CA ARG A 78 8.61 -18.56 6.39
C ARG A 78 9.00 -17.21 6.99
N ILE A 79 10.23 -16.74 6.76
CA ILE A 79 10.71 -15.43 7.25
C ILE A 79 9.89 -14.29 6.63
N GLU A 80 9.45 -14.46 5.39
CA GLU A 80 8.56 -13.53 4.70
C GLU A 80 7.27 -13.27 5.47
N TYR A 81 6.64 -14.35 5.93
CA TYR A 81 5.34 -14.23 6.62
C TYR A 81 5.49 -13.58 8.00
N ILE A 82 6.62 -13.82 8.68
CA ILE A 82 6.94 -13.15 9.96
C ILE A 82 7.15 -11.65 9.72
N ALA A 83 7.89 -11.28 8.67
CA ALA A 83 8.06 -9.86 8.30
C ALA A 83 6.73 -9.21 7.93
N SER A 84 5.88 -9.89 7.14
CA SER A 84 4.53 -9.42 6.80
C SER A 84 3.65 -9.21 8.03
N MET A 85 3.67 -10.14 8.99
CA MET A 85 2.95 -9.99 10.27
C MET A 85 3.44 -8.79 11.06
N THR A 86 4.75 -8.59 11.14
CA THR A 86 5.34 -7.44 11.87
C THR A 86 4.90 -6.12 11.25
N VAL A 87 5.02 -5.98 9.93
CA VAL A 87 4.60 -4.77 9.22
C VAL A 87 3.11 -4.54 9.34
N SER A 88 2.27 -5.57 9.18
CA SER A 88 0.82 -5.43 9.30
C SER A 88 0.40 -5.02 10.71
N PHE A 89 1.05 -5.55 11.75
CA PHE A 89 0.79 -5.15 13.13
C PHE A 89 1.13 -3.67 13.38
N LEU A 90 2.26 -3.19 12.88
CA LEU A 90 2.64 -1.77 12.97
C LEU A 90 1.62 -0.88 12.25
N ILE A 91 1.17 -1.28 11.04
CA ILE A 91 0.14 -0.55 10.28
C ILE A 91 -1.17 -0.48 11.06
N LEU A 92 -1.59 -1.58 11.70
CA LEU A 92 -2.81 -1.62 12.50
C LEU A 92 -2.71 -0.70 13.74
N VAL A 93 -1.59 -0.70 14.46
CA VAL A 93 -1.38 0.19 15.61
C VAL A 93 -1.48 1.65 15.17
N ILE A 94 -0.78 2.03 14.12
CA ILE A 94 -0.81 3.40 13.59
C ILE A 94 -2.21 3.76 13.07
N GLY A 95 -2.89 2.85 12.37
CA GLY A 95 -4.25 3.05 11.88
C GLY A 95 -5.26 3.30 13.00
N VAL A 96 -5.14 2.58 14.12
CA VAL A 96 -5.98 2.81 15.33
C VAL A 96 -5.70 4.19 15.94
N ASP A 97 -4.44 4.61 16.03
CA ASP A 97 -4.09 5.92 16.58
C ASP A 97 -4.60 7.07 15.70
N LEU A 98 -4.48 6.94 14.37
CA LEU A 98 -5.06 7.90 13.42
C LEU A 98 -6.58 7.95 13.51
N LEU A 99 -7.25 6.81 13.68
CA LEU A 99 -8.70 6.75 13.86
C LEU A 99 -9.12 7.48 15.13
N LYS A 100 -8.45 7.23 16.28
CA LYS A 100 -8.71 7.92 17.55
C LYS A 100 -8.52 9.43 17.41
N GLU A 101 -7.43 9.86 16.78
CA GLU A 101 -7.14 11.27 16.55
C GLU A 101 -8.19 11.94 15.66
N SER A 102 -8.61 11.27 14.58
CA SER A 102 -9.66 11.75 13.69
C SER A 102 -11.00 11.89 14.43
N ILE A 103 -11.39 10.91 15.24
CA ILE A 103 -12.60 10.97 16.07
C ILE A 103 -12.51 12.12 17.08
N LYS A 104 -11.36 12.30 17.74
CA LYS A 104 -11.13 13.41 18.66
C LYS A 104 -11.35 14.76 17.97
N LYS A 105 -10.85 14.94 16.74
CA LYS A 105 -11.05 16.17 15.96
C LYS A 105 -12.49 16.38 15.47
N ILE A 106 -13.30 15.33 15.40
CA ILE A 106 -14.75 15.46 15.15
C ILE A 106 -15.46 15.97 16.41
N VAL A 107 -15.10 15.43 17.59
CA VAL A 107 -15.74 15.80 18.88
C VAL A 107 -15.29 17.18 19.36
N THR A 108 -14.01 17.50 19.17
CA THR A 108 -13.42 18.80 19.50
C THR A 108 -12.88 19.46 18.22
N PRO A 109 -13.76 20.12 17.43
CA PRO A 109 -13.36 20.67 16.14
C PRO A 109 -12.32 21.77 16.31
N GLU A 110 -11.18 21.61 15.64
CA GLU A 110 -10.20 22.66 15.45
C GLU A 110 -10.44 23.31 14.07
N PRO A 111 -10.19 24.63 13.94
CA PRO A 111 -10.33 25.28 12.65
C PRO A 111 -9.42 24.62 11.62
N PRO A 112 -9.90 24.37 10.38
CA PRO A 112 -9.08 23.73 9.35
C PRO A 112 -7.89 24.62 9.00
N GLU A 113 -6.69 24.07 9.03
CA GLU A 113 -5.50 24.77 8.56
C GLU A 113 -5.51 24.90 7.05
N ARG A 114 -5.31 26.13 6.57
CA ARG A 114 -5.34 26.48 5.15
C ARG A 114 -3.93 26.56 4.61
N SER A 115 -3.54 25.60 3.76
CA SER A 115 -2.19 25.56 3.21
C SER A 115 -2.17 25.21 1.73
N TRP A 116 -1.69 26.13 0.91
CA TRP A 116 -1.39 25.86 -0.51
C TRP A 116 -0.25 24.85 -0.67
N VAL A 117 0.68 24.78 0.28
CA VAL A 117 1.76 23.80 0.27
C VAL A 117 1.20 22.38 0.35
N ALA A 118 0.20 22.15 1.21
CA ALA A 118 -0.49 20.87 1.31
C ALA A 118 -1.16 20.48 -0.03
N VAL A 119 -1.83 21.43 -0.70
CA VAL A 119 -2.45 21.20 -2.01
C VAL A 119 -1.40 20.78 -3.05
N PHE A 120 -0.27 21.48 -3.15
CA PHE A 120 0.77 21.14 -4.13
C PHE A 120 1.42 19.79 -3.84
N VAL A 121 1.65 19.44 -2.57
CA VAL A 121 2.20 18.13 -2.20
C VAL A 121 1.21 17.00 -2.52
N LEU A 122 -0.08 17.19 -2.30
CA LEU A 122 -1.10 16.20 -2.64
C LEU A 122 -1.22 16.02 -4.15
N ILE A 123 -1.26 17.11 -4.92
CA ILE A 123 -1.27 17.04 -6.40
C ILE A 123 -0.01 16.33 -6.91
N GLY A 124 1.16 16.71 -6.41
CA GLY A 124 2.42 16.05 -6.75
C GLY A 124 2.41 14.57 -6.44
N SER A 125 1.84 14.18 -5.28
CA SER A 125 1.71 12.76 -4.91
C SER A 125 0.76 12.00 -5.84
N MET A 126 -0.35 12.60 -6.27
CA MET A 126 -1.25 11.99 -7.25
C MET A 126 -0.56 11.75 -8.59
N LEU A 127 0.23 12.72 -9.07
CA LEU A 127 1.01 12.58 -10.31
C LEU A 127 2.03 11.45 -10.21
N VAL A 128 2.74 11.34 -9.08
CA VAL A 128 3.67 10.23 -8.82
C VAL A 128 2.95 8.88 -8.80
N LYS A 129 1.79 8.77 -8.14
CA LYS A 129 0.98 7.54 -8.11
C LYS A 129 0.43 7.18 -9.50
N LEU A 130 0.01 8.15 -10.31
CA LEU A 130 -0.37 7.93 -11.71
C LEU A 130 0.80 7.42 -12.54
N PHE A 131 1.98 7.99 -12.36
CA PHE A 131 3.21 7.51 -13.01
C PHE A 131 3.52 6.06 -12.60
N MET A 132 3.42 5.73 -11.31
CA MET A 132 3.62 4.37 -10.81
C MET A 132 2.59 3.40 -11.41
N ALA A 133 1.31 3.78 -11.47
CA ALA A 133 0.25 2.99 -12.10
C ALA A 133 0.55 2.71 -13.58
N PHE A 134 0.93 3.75 -14.33
CA PHE A 134 1.32 3.62 -15.73
C PHE A 134 2.54 2.70 -15.92
N LEU A 135 3.59 2.89 -15.12
CA LEU A 135 4.82 2.11 -15.17
C LEU A 135 4.53 0.62 -14.87
N ASN A 136 3.84 0.34 -13.76
CA ASN A 136 3.49 -1.02 -13.36
C ASN A 136 2.58 -1.70 -14.39
N ARG A 137 1.60 -0.98 -14.96
CA ARG A 137 0.71 -1.52 -15.99
C ARG A 137 1.45 -1.84 -17.28
N THR A 138 2.34 -0.94 -17.72
CA THR A 138 3.08 -1.10 -18.97
C THR A 138 4.09 -2.24 -18.88
N VAL A 139 4.89 -2.26 -17.82
CA VAL A 139 5.89 -3.33 -17.63
C VAL A 139 5.20 -4.63 -17.26
N GLY A 140 4.17 -4.62 -16.39
CA GLY A 140 3.40 -5.79 -15.99
C GLY A 140 2.78 -6.53 -17.17
N LYS A 141 2.18 -5.80 -18.13
CA LYS A 141 1.69 -6.39 -19.39
C LYS A 141 2.81 -6.99 -20.23
N LYS A 142 3.98 -6.32 -20.31
CA LYS A 142 5.11 -6.75 -21.14
C LYS A 142 5.78 -8.02 -20.60
N ILE A 143 5.79 -8.21 -19.28
CA ILE A 143 6.41 -9.37 -18.63
C ILE A 143 5.39 -10.41 -18.16
N ASP A 144 4.10 -10.20 -18.44
CA ASP A 144 2.99 -11.05 -18.02
C ASP A 144 3.02 -11.30 -16.49
N SER A 145 3.04 -10.20 -15.71
CA SER A 145 3.09 -10.24 -14.24
C SER A 145 1.76 -9.78 -13.62
N PRO A 146 0.94 -10.71 -13.09
CA PRO A 146 -0.30 -10.36 -12.40
C PRO A 146 -0.07 -9.45 -11.19
N VAL A 147 1.05 -9.65 -10.47
CA VAL A 147 1.43 -8.83 -9.30
C VAL A 147 1.61 -7.36 -9.68
N MET A 148 2.33 -7.08 -10.78
CA MET A 148 2.51 -5.70 -11.23
C MET A 148 1.20 -5.06 -11.72
N LEU A 149 0.32 -5.85 -12.33
CA LEU A 149 -1.01 -5.35 -12.74
C LEU A 149 -1.88 -5.03 -11.51
N ALA A 150 -1.81 -5.84 -10.46
CA ALA A 150 -2.47 -5.56 -9.18
C ALA A 150 -1.91 -4.27 -8.56
N THR A 151 -0.57 -4.12 -8.46
CA THR A 151 0.07 -2.90 -7.96
C THR A 151 -0.31 -1.66 -8.77
N ALA A 152 -0.52 -1.79 -10.08
CA ALA A 152 -1.01 -0.67 -10.90
C ALA A 152 -2.43 -0.27 -10.52
N THR A 153 -3.31 -1.23 -10.21
CA THR A 153 -4.68 -0.98 -9.75
C THR A 153 -4.68 -0.34 -8.37
N ASP A 154 -3.84 -0.83 -7.45
CA ASP A 154 -3.67 -0.25 -6.11
C ASP A 154 -3.22 1.22 -6.21
N SER A 155 -2.22 1.52 -7.04
CA SER A 155 -1.78 2.89 -7.27
C SER A 155 -2.88 3.81 -7.82
N LEU A 156 -3.81 3.31 -8.63
CA LEU A 156 -4.98 4.09 -9.08
C LEU A 156 -5.99 4.31 -7.94
N SER A 157 -6.20 3.32 -7.08
CA SER A 157 -7.04 3.48 -5.89
C SER A 157 -6.47 4.53 -4.94
N ASP A 158 -5.14 4.59 -4.81
CA ASP A 158 -4.46 5.63 -4.02
C ASP A 158 -4.65 7.03 -4.59
N VAL A 159 -4.68 7.17 -5.92
CA VAL A 159 -5.00 8.47 -6.57
C VAL A 159 -6.41 8.93 -6.17
N LEU A 160 -7.39 8.02 -6.12
CA LEU A 160 -8.74 8.36 -5.69
C LEU A 160 -8.79 8.73 -4.20
N SER A 161 -8.12 7.97 -3.35
CA SER A 161 -8.02 8.25 -1.92
C SER A 161 -7.35 9.60 -1.64
N THR A 162 -6.16 9.84 -2.23
CA THR A 162 -5.46 11.14 -2.12
C THR A 162 -6.28 12.28 -2.70
N GLY A 163 -7.07 12.02 -3.77
CA GLY A 163 -7.99 12.99 -4.36
C GLY A 163 -9.10 13.40 -3.37
N ALA A 164 -9.66 12.46 -2.62
CA ALA A 164 -10.63 12.74 -1.56
C ALA A 164 -10.00 13.59 -0.43
N VAL A 165 -8.76 13.28 -0.04
CA VAL A 165 -8.00 14.10 0.93
C VAL A 165 -7.71 15.49 0.36
N LEU A 166 -7.37 15.61 -0.93
CA LEU A 166 -7.15 16.90 -1.58
C LEU A 166 -8.41 17.78 -1.53
N VAL A 167 -9.59 17.20 -1.77
CA VAL A 167 -10.86 17.92 -1.66
C VAL A 167 -11.07 18.44 -0.23
N SER A 168 -10.74 17.66 0.81
CA SER A 168 -10.89 18.08 2.21
C SER A 168 -10.01 19.28 2.59
N VAL A 169 -8.85 19.42 1.95
CA VAL A 169 -7.93 20.55 2.15
C VAL A 169 -8.32 21.76 1.27
N LEU A 170 -8.76 21.49 0.04
CA LEU A 170 -9.05 22.53 -0.94
C LEU A 170 -10.37 23.28 -0.64
N LEU A 171 -11.38 22.59 -0.13
CA LEU A 171 -12.69 23.17 0.13
C LEU A 171 -12.64 24.32 1.15
N PRO A 172 -12.01 24.18 2.35
CA PRO A 172 -11.86 25.29 3.30
C PRO A 172 -10.98 26.42 2.76
N LEU A 173 -10.09 26.11 1.82
CA LEU A 173 -9.19 27.10 1.23
C LEU A 173 -9.91 28.00 0.22
N LEU A 174 -10.81 27.43 -0.59
CA LEU A 174 -11.57 28.15 -1.62
C LEU A 174 -12.80 28.85 -1.08
N ILE A 175 -13.42 28.30 -0.03
CA ILE A 175 -14.66 28.82 0.56
C ILE A 175 -14.38 29.26 1.99
N PRO A 176 -14.03 30.52 2.25
CA PRO A 176 -13.68 31.01 3.59
C PRO A 176 -14.81 30.86 4.63
N ALA A 177 -16.07 30.87 4.19
CA ALA A 177 -17.26 30.63 5.03
C ALA A 177 -17.42 29.16 5.45
N PHE A 178 -16.64 28.26 4.90
CA PHE A 178 -16.72 26.85 5.20
C PHE A 178 -16.01 26.53 6.52
N THR A 179 -16.80 26.29 7.56
CA THR A 179 -16.29 26.01 8.92
C THR A 179 -16.30 24.54 9.30
N PHE A 180 -16.86 23.68 8.42
CA PHE A 180 -16.96 22.26 8.67
C PHE A 180 -15.61 21.56 8.49
N ASN A 181 -15.18 20.80 9.52
CA ASN A 181 -13.88 20.13 9.51
C ASN A 181 -13.93 18.80 8.71
N ILE A 182 -13.94 18.88 7.36
CA ILE A 182 -13.93 17.70 6.49
C ILE A 182 -12.66 16.86 6.70
N ASP A 183 -11.54 17.48 7.06
CA ASP A 183 -10.27 16.76 7.27
C ASP A 183 -10.42 15.65 8.31
N ALA A 184 -11.13 15.89 9.39
CA ALA A 184 -11.37 14.89 10.42
C ALA A 184 -12.19 13.69 9.90
N TYR A 185 -13.20 13.93 9.06
CA TYR A 185 -14.01 12.86 8.46
C TYR A 185 -13.23 12.09 7.40
N MET A 186 -12.43 12.77 6.58
CA MET A 186 -11.52 12.13 5.65
C MET A 186 -10.44 11.33 6.36
N GLY A 187 -9.94 11.83 7.50
CA GLY A 187 -9.03 11.11 8.37
C GLY A 187 -9.62 9.78 8.86
N VAL A 188 -10.89 9.77 9.31
CA VAL A 188 -11.60 8.52 9.66
C VAL A 188 -11.70 7.59 8.47
N PHE A 189 -12.12 8.11 7.31
CA PHE A 189 -12.27 7.30 6.10
C PHE A 189 -10.95 6.63 5.71
N VAL A 190 -9.85 7.38 5.63
CA VAL A 190 -8.54 6.83 5.25
C VAL A 190 -8.00 5.90 6.35
N ALA A 191 -8.17 6.21 7.64
CA ALA A 191 -7.77 5.33 8.73
C ALA A 191 -8.48 3.96 8.68
N VAL A 192 -9.78 3.94 8.34
CA VAL A 192 -10.53 2.69 8.14
C VAL A 192 -9.96 1.89 6.96
N LEU A 193 -9.63 2.54 5.84
CA LEU A 193 -8.99 1.86 4.70
C LEU A 193 -7.65 1.23 5.10
N ILE A 194 -6.82 1.95 5.87
CA ILE A 194 -5.54 1.46 6.39
C ILE A 194 -5.76 0.23 7.29
N LEU A 195 -6.75 0.28 8.19
CA LEU A 195 -7.08 -0.84 9.07
C LEU A 195 -7.54 -2.07 8.29
N ILE A 196 -8.35 -1.89 7.24
CA ILE A 196 -8.77 -2.99 6.36
C ILE A 196 -7.57 -3.59 5.63
N ALA A 197 -6.68 -2.75 5.08
CA ALA A 197 -5.48 -3.20 4.39
C ALA A 197 -4.51 -3.94 5.34
N GLY A 198 -4.25 -3.38 6.52
CA GLY A 198 -3.41 -4.01 7.55
C GLY A 198 -3.98 -5.33 8.05
N TRP A 199 -5.30 -5.41 8.25
CA TRP A 199 -5.98 -6.65 8.63
C TRP A 199 -5.89 -7.73 7.56
N LYS A 200 -6.09 -7.36 6.29
CA LYS A 200 -5.95 -8.28 5.16
C LYS A 200 -4.53 -8.84 5.11
N LEU A 201 -3.51 -7.97 5.16
CA LEU A 201 -2.09 -8.37 5.14
C LEU A 201 -1.76 -9.32 6.32
N LEU A 202 -2.31 -9.05 7.52
CA LEU A 202 -2.14 -9.89 8.70
C LEU A 202 -2.77 -11.28 8.50
N MET A 203 -3.99 -11.33 7.94
CA MET A 203 -4.69 -12.57 7.67
C MET A 203 -3.98 -13.41 6.60
N ASP A 204 -3.49 -12.79 5.55
CA ASP A 204 -2.74 -13.45 4.48
C ASP A 204 -1.45 -14.07 5.05
N ALA A 205 -0.70 -13.32 5.86
CA ALA A 205 0.50 -13.82 6.54
C ALA A 205 0.18 -14.98 7.51
N LYS A 206 -0.88 -14.86 8.32
CA LYS A 206 -1.33 -15.91 9.24
C LYS A 206 -1.69 -17.19 8.48
N ASN A 207 -2.50 -17.09 7.43
CA ASN A 207 -2.95 -18.25 6.65
C ASN A 207 -1.77 -18.96 5.98
N ALA A 208 -0.79 -18.21 5.51
CA ALA A 208 0.41 -18.77 4.93
C ALA A 208 1.31 -19.50 5.96
N ILE A 209 1.40 -19.00 7.19
CA ILE A 209 2.13 -19.68 8.29
C ILE A 209 1.42 -20.97 8.72
N LEU A 210 0.10 -20.93 8.83
CA LEU A 210 -0.71 -22.07 9.31
C LEU A 210 -0.99 -23.12 8.23
N GLY A 211 -0.57 -22.91 6.98
CA GLY A 211 -0.85 -23.80 5.86
C GLY A 211 -2.34 -23.77 5.49
N GLY A 212 -2.92 -22.58 5.36
CA GLY A 212 -4.31 -22.40 4.93
C GLY A 212 -4.63 -23.18 3.64
N PRO A 213 -5.89 -23.53 3.39
CA PRO A 213 -6.28 -24.29 2.20
C PRO A 213 -5.82 -23.54 0.95
N PRO A 214 -5.24 -24.25 -0.04
CA PRO A 214 -4.84 -23.61 -1.28
C PRO A 214 -6.06 -22.93 -1.90
N LEU A 215 -5.88 -21.69 -2.38
CA LEU A 215 -6.94 -20.96 -3.08
C LEU A 215 -7.58 -21.88 -4.14
N LEU A 216 -8.90 -21.89 -4.22
CA LEU A 216 -9.67 -22.71 -5.15
C LEU A 216 -9.14 -22.64 -6.59
N GLU A 217 -8.57 -21.49 -7.00
CA GLU A 217 -7.87 -21.32 -8.27
C GLU A 217 -6.64 -22.22 -8.45
N THR A 218 -5.86 -22.43 -7.38
CA THR A 218 -4.67 -23.32 -7.45
C THR A 218 -5.10 -24.79 -7.56
N VAL A 219 -6.18 -25.17 -6.90
CA VAL A 219 -6.75 -26.52 -6.98
C VAL A 219 -7.33 -26.77 -8.38
N THR A 220 -8.09 -25.82 -8.93
CA THR A 220 -8.66 -25.93 -10.28
C THR A 220 -7.59 -25.95 -11.37
N HIS A 221 -6.50 -25.19 -11.20
CA HIS A 221 -5.37 -25.20 -12.13
C HIS A 221 -4.61 -26.55 -12.08
N HIS A 222 -4.41 -27.09 -10.88
CA HIS A 222 -3.76 -28.41 -10.71
C HIS A 222 -4.63 -29.54 -11.27
N LEU A 223 -5.92 -29.52 -11.03
CA LEU A 223 -6.86 -30.52 -11.56
C LEU A 223 -6.94 -30.44 -13.10
N ARG A 224 -6.89 -29.24 -13.67
CA ARG A 224 -6.87 -29.02 -15.14
C ARG A 224 -5.58 -29.54 -15.77
N ASN A 225 -4.44 -29.42 -15.10
CA ASN A 225 -3.16 -29.96 -15.58
C ASN A 225 -3.10 -31.50 -15.48
N ILE A 226 -3.65 -32.09 -14.42
CA ILE A 226 -3.74 -33.56 -14.29
C ILE A 226 -4.66 -34.15 -15.36
N HIS A 227 -5.73 -33.47 -15.74
CA HIS A 227 -6.63 -33.91 -16.81
C HIS A 227 -5.99 -33.87 -18.20
N ARG A 228 -5.06 -32.91 -18.43
CA ARG A 228 -4.29 -32.82 -19.69
C ARG A 228 -3.17 -33.87 -19.84
N LEU A 229 -2.73 -34.47 -18.72
CA LEU A 229 -1.69 -35.50 -18.72
C LEU A 229 -2.26 -36.94 -18.90
N LYS A 230 -3.60 -37.08 -18.89
CA LYS A 230 -4.29 -38.39 -19.05
C LYS A 230 -4.92 -38.61 -20.43
N ILE A 231 -4.65 -37.72 -21.41
CA ILE A 231 -4.99 -37.88 -22.82
C ILE A 231 -3.70 -37.90 -23.63
#